data_75e21a1a08a57b38386355f9a2aa79d3
#
_entry.id   75e21a1a08a57b38386355f9a2aa79d3
#
_cell.length_a   1.000
_cell.length_b   1.000
_cell.length_c   1.000
_cell.angle_alpha   90.00
_cell.angle_beta   90.00
_cell.angle_gamma   90.00
#
_symmetry.space_group_name_H-M   'P 1'
#
loop_
_entity.id
_entity.type
_entity.pdbx_description
1 polymer ?
#
loop_
_entity_poly.entity_id
_entity_poly.type
_entity_poly.pdbx_seq_one_letter_code
_entity_poly.pdbx_strand_id
1 'polypeptide(L)'
;MKKLLLIGVMVAFLSGCTVPQQKKESLSEKWAKQDELALKGEITDETDKFTGEREIKWQVSGIVSSQYTQTIVPEKFSVIKNKKQYNELLITKKGRSPVKCDETHWLVDGKKFNLKPYNSGLTATRDFYLQLNIYRPTNAQLKQLANANQIDIKICNNEYSFTQNEINGLKELVKAAGL
;
A
#
# COMPACT_ATOMS: atom_id res chain seq x y z
N MET A 1 72.81 -2.05 -54.76
CA MET A 1 72.68 -1.81 -53.33
C MET A 1 71.38 -1.08 -53.12
N LYS A 2 70.30 -1.78 -52.81
CA LYS A 2 68.96 -1.21 -52.55
C LYS A 2 68.61 -1.47 -51.10
N LYS A 3 68.46 -0.37 -50.31
CA LYS A 3 68.00 -0.41 -48.94
C LYS A 3 66.46 -0.45 -48.93
N LEU A 4 65.85 -1.51 -48.37
CA LEU A 4 64.47 -1.61 -48.14
C LEU A 4 64.18 -0.99 -46.73
N LEU A 5 63.32 0.02 -46.69
CA LEU A 5 62.79 0.62 -45.51
C LEU A 5 61.50 -0.13 -45.16
N LEU A 6 61.52 -0.85 -44.06
CA LEU A 6 60.31 -1.49 -43.45
C LEU A 6 59.63 -0.45 -42.56
N ILE A 7 58.47 0.03 -43.00
CA ILE A 7 57.57 0.87 -42.16
C ILE A 7 56.64 -0.07 -41.38
N GLY A 8 56.93 -0.21 -40.09
CA GLY A 8 56.04 -0.93 -39.17
C GLY A 8 54.84 -0.07 -38.78
N VAL A 9 53.66 -0.48 -39.23
CA VAL A 9 52.42 0.12 -38.80
C VAL A 9 52.01 -0.50 -37.44
N MET A 10 52.20 0.25 -36.33
CA MET A 10 51.65 -0.09 -35.04
C MET A 10 50.18 0.29 -35.02
N VAL A 11 49.31 -0.69 -35.13
CA VAL A 11 47.85 -0.53 -34.85
C VAL A 11 47.64 -0.68 -33.35
N ALA A 12 47.48 0.45 -32.69
CA ALA A 12 47.07 0.48 -31.27
C ALA A 12 45.59 0.14 -31.17
N PHE A 13 45.28 -1.07 -30.74
CA PHE A 13 43.92 -1.45 -30.29
C PHE A 13 43.61 -0.77 -28.98
N LEU A 14 42.94 0.37 -29.02
CA LEU A 14 42.30 0.96 -27.86
C LEU A 14 41.00 0.17 -27.58
N SER A 15 41.13 -0.93 -26.85
CA SER A 15 39.98 -1.63 -26.27
C SER A 15 39.42 -0.74 -25.19
N GLY A 16 38.48 0.12 -25.54
CA GLY A 16 37.71 0.90 -24.58
C GLY A 16 36.84 -0.05 -23.75
N CYS A 17 37.31 -0.41 -22.56
CA CYS A 17 36.43 -0.99 -21.54
C CYS A 17 35.38 0.05 -21.15
N THR A 18 34.22 0.00 -21.77
CA THR A 18 33.05 0.69 -21.28
C THR A 18 32.62 0.03 -19.97
N VAL A 19 33.09 0.55 -18.85
CA VAL A 19 32.55 0.20 -17.54
C VAL A 19 31.09 0.64 -17.54
N PRO A 20 30.13 -0.28 -17.32
CA PRO A 20 28.73 0.13 -17.23
C PRO A 20 28.60 1.10 -16.07
N GLN A 21 28.27 2.35 -16.36
CA GLN A 21 27.93 3.33 -15.35
C GLN A 21 26.69 2.81 -14.62
N GLN A 22 26.89 2.20 -13.47
CA GLN A 22 25.78 1.93 -12.54
C GLN A 22 25.18 3.28 -12.18
N LYS A 23 23.99 3.54 -12.70
CA LYS A 23 23.19 4.71 -12.35
C LYS A 23 23.01 4.69 -10.83
N LYS A 24 23.69 5.59 -10.13
CA LYS A 24 23.51 5.75 -8.68
C LYS A 24 22.04 6.09 -8.44
N GLU A 25 21.33 5.17 -7.83
CA GLU A 25 19.95 5.37 -7.41
C GLU A 25 19.87 6.60 -6.49
N SER A 26 18.98 7.52 -6.79
CA SER A 26 18.81 8.72 -5.97
C SER A 26 18.25 8.36 -4.60
N LEU A 27 18.50 9.18 -3.58
CA LEU A 27 17.93 8.96 -2.24
C LEU A 27 16.39 8.90 -2.28
N SER A 28 15.77 9.70 -3.16
CA SER A 28 14.31 9.69 -3.36
C SER A 28 13.82 8.38 -3.96
N GLU A 29 14.54 7.77 -4.90
CA GLU A 29 14.19 6.46 -5.47
C GLU A 29 14.34 5.33 -4.44
N LYS A 30 15.38 5.39 -3.59
CA LYS A 30 15.54 4.43 -2.48
C LYS A 30 14.41 4.54 -1.46
N TRP A 31 13.99 5.75 -1.13
CA TRP A 31 12.90 5.98 -0.18
C TRP A 31 11.55 5.56 -0.77
N ALA A 32 11.29 5.86 -2.06
CA ALA A 32 10.10 5.38 -2.74
C ALA A 32 10.00 3.84 -2.76
N LYS A 33 11.11 3.14 -3.02
CA LYS A 33 11.14 1.66 -2.94
C LYS A 33 10.96 1.15 -1.51
N GLN A 34 11.51 1.84 -0.52
CA GLN A 34 11.35 1.47 0.89
C GLN A 34 9.90 1.69 1.34
N ASP A 35 9.24 2.76 0.89
CA ASP A 35 7.82 3.02 1.12
C ASP A 35 6.95 1.98 0.42
N GLU A 36 7.27 1.58 -0.82
CA GLU A 36 6.58 0.52 -1.55
C GLU A 36 6.69 -0.84 -0.86
N LEU A 37 7.88 -1.18 -0.34
CA LEU A 37 8.11 -2.41 0.44
C LEU A 37 7.39 -2.37 1.79
N ALA A 38 7.36 -1.22 2.46
CA ALA A 38 6.67 -1.03 3.73
C ALA A 38 5.14 -1.11 3.60
N LEU A 39 4.60 -0.80 2.42
CA LEU A 39 3.17 -0.91 2.08
C LEU A 39 2.80 -2.31 1.56
N LYS A 40 3.74 -3.24 1.49
CA LYS A 40 3.44 -4.63 1.14
C LYS A 40 2.78 -5.31 2.34
N GLY A 41 1.47 -5.49 2.25
CA GLY A 41 0.71 -6.18 3.27
C GLY A 41 0.93 -7.69 3.24
N GLU A 42 0.68 -8.32 4.37
CA GLU A 42 0.75 -9.77 4.55
C GLU A 42 -0.60 -10.31 5.02
N ILE A 43 -0.93 -11.53 4.56
CA ILE A 43 -2.09 -12.26 5.06
C ILE A 43 -1.69 -13.07 6.29
N THR A 44 -2.44 -12.93 7.36
CA THR A 44 -2.38 -13.81 8.52
C THR A 44 -3.75 -14.42 8.79
N ASP A 45 -3.77 -15.62 9.36
CA ASP A 45 -4.97 -16.39 9.70
C ASP A 45 -4.77 -16.93 11.12
N GLU A 46 -5.41 -16.32 12.07
CA GLU A 46 -5.21 -16.59 13.49
C GLU A 46 -6.52 -16.96 14.15
N THR A 47 -6.47 -17.91 15.08
CA THR A 47 -7.61 -18.26 15.93
C THR A 47 -7.25 -17.99 17.38
N ASP A 48 -8.04 -17.14 18.03
CA ASP A 48 -7.91 -16.91 19.46
C ASP A 48 -8.27 -18.18 20.22
N LYS A 49 -7.33 -18.71 20.97
CA LYS A 49 -7.47 -19.97 21.71
C LYS A 49 -8.48 -19.94 22.84
N PHE A 50 -8.80 -18.75 23.36
CA PHE A 50 -9.71 -18.59 24.48
C PHE A 50 -11.14 -18.35 24.03
N THR A 51 -11.33 -17.63 22.94
CA THR A 51 -12.66 -17.27 22.42
C THR A 51 -13.09 -18.13 21.25
N GLY A 52 -12.15 -18.81 20.56
CA GLY A 52 -12.37 -19.52 19.32
C GLY A 52 -12.69 -18.57 18.14
N GLU A 53 -12.49 -17.27 18.31
CA GLU A 53 -12.66 -16.31 17.22
C GLU A 53 -11.51 -16.44 16.22
N ARG A 54 -11.83 -16.51 14.94
CA ARG A 54 -10.86 -16.60 13.85
C ARG A 54 -10.84 -15.27 13.12
N GLU A 55 -9.68 -14.63 13.08
CA GLU A 55 -9.41 -13.44 12.28
C GLU A 55 -8.50 -13.79 11.12
N ILE A 56 -8.96 -13.51 9.91
CA ILE A 56 -8.15 -13.54 8.70
C ILE A 56 -7.95 -12.10 8.32
N LYS A 57 -6.71 -11.64 8.27
CA LYS A 57 -6.41 -10.23 8.01
C LYS A 57 -5.30 -10.08 6.97
N TRP A 58 -5.43 -9.08 6.14
CA TRP A 58 -4.35 -8.46 5.41
C TRP A 58 -3.97 -7.19 6.16
N GLN A 59 -2.72 -7.03 6.44
CA GLN A 59 -2.22 -5.87 7.18
C GLN A 59 -0.91 -5.40 6.60
N VAL A 60 -0.76 -4.09 6.46
CA VAL A 60 0.50 -3.45 6.13
C VAL A 60 1.43 -3.54 7.33
N SER A 61 2.61 -4.15 7.14
CA SER A 61 3.64 -4.19 8.18
C SER A 61 4.37 -2.84 8.19
N GLY A 62 3.98 -1.99 9.08
CA GLY A 62 4.65 -0.70 9.27
C GLY A 62 3.66 0.32 9.80
N ILE A 63 4.01 0.90 10.91
CA ILE A 63 3.26 2.02 11.49
C ILE A 63 3.39 3.18 10.51
N VAL A 64 2.29 3.91 10.31
CA VAL A 64 2.30 5.21 9.63
C VAL A 64 3.36 6.09 10.27
N SER A 65 4.60 5.98 9.80
CA SER A 65 5.71 6.76 10.32
C SER A 65 5.55 8.22 9.86
N SER A 66 6.23 9.12 10.56
CA SER A 66 6.29 10.54 10.18
C SER A 66 6.83 10.76 8.77
N GLN A 67 7.45 9.74 8.18
CA GLN A 67 8.07 9.75 6.86
C GLN A 67 7.09 9.51 5.71
N TYR A 68 5.89 8.94 5.96
CA TYR A 68 4.91 8.77 4.90
C TYR A 68 4.36 10.12 4.45
N THR A 69 4.52 10.40 3.17
CA THR A 69 3.94 11.59 2.51
C THR A 69 2.44 11.44 2.29
N GLN A 70 1.92 10.22 2.33
CA GLN A 70 0.51 9.92 2.10
C GLN A 70 -0.34 10.40 3.27
N THR A 71 -1.46 11.04 2.94
CA THR A 71 -2.42 11.54 3.92
C THR A 71 -3.48 10.52 4.32
N ILE A 72 -3.66 9.48 3.51
CA ILE A 72 -4.58 8.36 3.74
C ILE A 72 -3.82 7.06 3.53
N VAL A 73 -3.96 6.12 4.46
CA VAL A 73 -3.31 4.80 4.40
C VAL A 73 -4.31 3.73 4.80
N PRO A 74 -4.64 2.78 3.92
CA PRO A 74 -5.30 1.54 4.29
C PRO A 74 -4.35 0.67 5.13
N GLU A 75 -4.64 0.48 6.40
CA GLU A 75 -3.73 -0.23 7.32
C GLU A 75 -4.05 -1.71 7.46
N LYS A 76 -5.34 -2.03 7.54
CA LYS A 76 -5.78 -3.40 7.80
C LYS A 76 -7.12 -3.69 7.13
N PHE A 77 -7.23 -4.85 6.51
CA PHE A 77 -8.48 -5.45 6.06
C PHE A 77 -8.64 -6.79 6.76
N SER A 78 -9.80 -7.06 7.38
CA SER A 78 -10.01 -8.31 8.10
C SER A 78 -11.40 -8.89 7.90
N VAL A 79 -11.47 -10.21 8.03
CA VAL A 79 -12.70 -11.00 8.12
C VAL A 79 -12.67 -11.75 9.43
N ILE A 80 -13.62 -11.46 10.30
CA ILE A 80 -13.75 -12.08 11.62
C ILE A 80 -14.88 -13.09 11.55
N LYS A 81 -14.61 -14.32 11.99
CA LYS A 81 -15.54 -15.46 11.99
C LYS A 81 -15.76 -15.98 13.41
N ASN A 82 -16.83 -16.73 13.59
CA ASN A 82 -17.27 -17.49 14.76
C ASN A 82 -18.12 -16.68 15.70
N LYS A 83 -18.49 -15.95 16.29
CA LYS A 83 -19.55 -15.40 17.15
C LYS A 83 -20.41 -14.35 16.47
N LYS A 84 -19.76 -13.42 15.81
CA LYS A 84 -20.41 -12.46 14.91
C LYS A 84 -19.49 -12.31 13.73
N GLN A 85 -19.88 -12.83 12.59
CA GLN A 85 -19.13 -12.62 11.37
C GLN A 85 -19.28 -11.17 10.92
N TYR A 86 -18.17 -10.47 10.79
CA TYR A 86 -18.11 -9.14 10.18
C TYR A 86 -16.78 -8.93 9.46
N ASN A 87 -16.81 -8.04 8.50
CA ASN A 87 -15.64 -7.60 7.79
C ASN A 87 -15.26 -6.21 8.29
N GLU A 88 -13.98 -5.90 8.32
CA GLU A 88 -13.49 -4.62 8.80
C GLU A 88 -12.38 -4.08 7.91
N LEU A 89 -12.48 -2.81 7.55
CA LEU A 89 -11.42 -2.07 6.87
C LEU A 89 -11.01 -0.94 7.80
N LEU A 90 -9.75 -0.92 8.18
CA LEU A 90 -9.15 0.16 8.96
C LEU A 90 -8.35 1.06 8.03
N ILE A 91 -8.75 2.31 7.94
CA ILE A 91 -8.10 3.33 7.10
C ILE A 91 -7.73 4.51 7.97
N THR A 92 -6.46 4.86 7.97
CA THR A 92 -5.93 5.98 8.73
C THR A 92 -5.76 7.20 7.82
N LYS A 93 -6.24 8.34 8.30
CA LYS A 93 -5.96 9.66 7.72
C LYS A 93 -5.03 10.44 8.63
N LYS A 94 -3.91 10.89 8.07
CA LYS A 94 -2.94 11.76 8.72
C LYS A 94 -3.25 13.21 8.41
N GLY A 95 -3.18 14.09 9.41
CA GLY A 95 -3.40 15.52 9.22
C GLY A 95 -2.72 16.38 10.28
N ARG A 96 -2.60 17.66 10.01
CA ARG A 96 -2.05 18.66 10.97
C ARG A 96 -3.12 19.32 11.82
N SER A 97 -4.40 19.09 11.52
CA SER A 97 -5.53 19.67 12.22
C SER A 97 -6.19 18.64 13.15
N PRO A 98 -6.60 19.03 14.37
CA PRO A 98 -7.36 18.17 15.28
C PRO A 98 -8.82 17.96 14.85
N VAL A 99 -9.20 18.46 13.68
CA VAL A 99 -10.59 18.37 13.21
C VAL A 99 -10.84 16.97 12.65
N LYS A 100 -11.69 16.22 13.38
CA LYS A 100 -12.27 14.98 12.90
C LYS A 100 -13.24 15.26 11.74
N CYS A 101 -13.16 14.46 10.71
CA CYS A 101 -14.08 14.54 9.60
C CYS A 101 -14.60 13.16 9.21
N ASP A 102 -15.91 12.99 9.28
CA ASP A 102 -16.59 11.74 9.00
C ASP A 102 -17.17 11.67 7.57
N GLU A 103 -17.00 12.74 6.77
CA GLU A 103 -17.43 12.74 5.39
C GLU A 103 -16.51 11.88 4.54
N THR A 104 -17.07 10.83 3.97
CA THR A 104 -16.34 9.86 3.16
C THR A 104 -17.10 9.53 1.89
N HIS A 105 -16.38 9.53 0.78
CA HIS A 105 -16.89 9.12 -0.53
C HIS A 105 -16.01 8.02 -1.10
N TRP A 106 -16.65 7.03 -1.70
CA TRP A 106 -15.97 5.93 -2.36
C TRP A 106 -16.37 5.86 -3.82
N LEU A 107 -15.40 5.55 -4.66
CA LEU A 107 -15.61 5.14 -6.04
C LEU A 107 -14.98 3.76 -6.23
N VAL A 108 -15.71 2.87 -6.89
CA VAL A 108 -15.24 1.55 -7.29
C VAL A 108 -15.44 1.45 -8.79
N ASP A 109 -14.36 1.31 -9.55
CA ASP A 109 -14.36 1.37 -11.01
C ASP A 109 -15.11 2.60 -11.53
N GLY A 110 -14.87 3.76 -10.93
CA GLY A 110 -15.48 5.06 -11.29
C GLY A 110 -16.94 5.23 -10.86
N LYS A 111 -17.57 4.24 -10.23
CA LYS A 111 -18.96 4.30 -9.78
C LYS A 111 -19.06 4.57 -8.29
N LYS A 112 -20.04 5.37 -7.87
CA LYS A 112 -20.30 5.62 -6.45
C LYS A 112 -20.54 4.31 -5.72
N PHE A 113 -19.81 4.13 -4.60
CA PHE A 113 -19.94 2.98 -3.73
C PHE A 113 -20.34 3.44 -2.33
N ASN A 114 -21.44 2.90 -1.81
CA ASN A 114 -21.99 3.35 -0.54
C ASN A 114 -21.37 2.54 0.62
N LEU A 115 -20.30 3.08 1.18
CA LEU A 115 -19.65 2.55 2.38
C LEU A 115 -19.37 3.70 3.35
N LYS A 116 -20.05 3.70 4.49
CA LYS A 116 -19.89 4.73 5.52
C LYS A 116 -19.01 4.21 6.65
N PRO A 117 -18.27 5.08 7.35
CA PRO A 117 -17.54 4.67 8.53
C PRO A 117 -18.52 4.14 9.60
N TYR A 118 -18.19 2.98 10.15
CA TYR A 118 -18.87 2.40 11.30
C TYR A 118 -18.47 3.14 12.58
N ASN A 119 -17.20 3.48 12.68
CA ASN A 119 -16.63 4.24 13.78
C ASN A 119 -15.44 5.06 13.28
N SER A 120 -15.16 6.16 13.95
CA SER A 120 -13.95 6.92 13.69
C SER A 120 -13.43 7.54 14.98
N GLY A 121 -12.12 7.43 15.19
CA GLY A 121 -11.39 7.98 16.32
C GLY A 121 -10.34 8.99 15.88
N LEU A 122 -9.99 9.93 16.77
CA LEU A 122 -8.89 10.86 16.55
C LEU A 122 -7.85 10.69 17.64
N THR A 123 -6.60 10.50 17.25
CA THR A 123 -5.46 10.38 18.15
C THR A 123 -4.43 11.44 17.82
N ALA A 124 -3.92 12.13 18.84
CA ALA A 124 -2.81 13.07 18.70
C ALA A 124 -1.48 12.33 18.83
N THR A 125 -0.54 12.63 17.95
CA THR A 125 0.87 12.32 18.10
C THR A 125 1.66 13.60 18.36
N ARG A 126 2.98 13.50 18.50
CA ARG A 126 3.82 14.68 18.70
C ARG A 126 3.74 15.68 17.53
N ASP A 127 3.68 15.17 16.30
CA ASP A 127 3.89 15.97 15.10
C ASP A 127 2.65 16.08 14.20
N PHE A 128 1.63 15.23 14.45
CA PHE A 128 0.42 15.18 13.63
C PHE A 128 -0.75 14.51 14.36
N TYR A 129 -1.93 14.59 13.77
CA TYR A 129 -3.12 13.88 14.21
C TYR A 129 -3.40 12.70 13.29
N LEU A 130 -3.82 11.57 13.87
CA LEU A 130 -4.30 10.40 13.15
C LEU A 130 -5.79 10.26 13.36
N GLN A 131 -6.54 10.26 12.29
CA GLN A 131 -7.94 9.86 12.29
C GLN A 131 -8.03 8.41 11.80
N LEU A 132 -8.45 7.52 12.69
CA LEU A 132 -8.72 6.12 12.38
C LEU A 132 -10.17 5.98 11.93
N ASN A 133 -10.41 5.44 10.75
CA ASN A 133 -11.75 5.20 10.22
C ASN A 133 -11.94 3.69 10.05
N ILE A 134 -12.95 3.17 10.73
CA ILE A 134 -13.33 1.76 10.67
C ILE A 134 -14.56 1.64 9.81
N TYR A 135 -14.49 0.83 8.76
CA TYR A 135 -15.61 0.50 7.88
C TYR A 135 -15.98 -0.96 8.04
N ARG A 136 -17.28 -1.27 7.96
CA ARG A 136 -17.79 -2.64 8.03
C ARG A 136 -18.59 -3.00 6.77
N PRO A 137 -17.89 -3.38 5.68
CA PRO A 137 -18.55 -3.81 4.47
C PRO A 137 -19.28 -5.16 4.71
N THR A 138 -20.39 -5.34 4.04
CA THR A 138 -21.01 -6.67 3.90
C THR A 138 -20.11 -7.58 3.08
N ASN A 139 -20.34 -8.90 3.08
CA ASN A 139 -19.60 -9.83 2.24
C ASN A 139 -19.71 -9.47 0.75
N ALA A 140 -20.89 -9.03 0.31
CA ALA A 140 -21.10 -8.60 -1.08
C ALA A 140 -20.26 -7.35 -1.42
N GLN A 141 -20.24 -6.37 -0.52
CA GLN A 141 -19.43 -5.17 -0.68
C GLN A 141 -17.93 -5.49 -0.63
N LEU A 142 -17.48 -6.37 0.27
CA LEU A 142 -16.09 -6.78 0.33
C LEU A 142 -15.66 -7.50 -0.95
N LYS A 143 -16.49 -8.41 -1.48
CA LYS A 143 -16.26 -9.04 -2.79
C LYS A 143 -16.21 -8.02 -3.94
N GLN A 144 -17.07 -7.01 -3.91
CA GLN A 144 -17.05 -5.96 -4.92
C GLN A 144 -15.76 -5.17 -4.88
N LEU A 145 -15.28 -4.78 -3.70
CA LEU A 145 -13.97 -4.14 -3.52
C LEU A 145 -12.82 -5.03 -4.01
N ALA A 146 -12.84 -6.32 -3.64
CA ALA A 146 -11.81 -7.28 -4.03
C ALA A 146 -11.75 -7.52 -5.55
N ASN A 147 -12.86 -7.39 -6.27
CA ASN A 147 -12.92 -7.59 -7.72
C ASN A 147 -12.74 -6.29 -8.53
N ALA A 148 -12.53 -5.16 -7.86
CA ALA A 148 -12.31 -3.88 -8.53
C ALA A 148 -10.96 -3.83 -9.24
N ASN A 149 -10.89 -3.02 -10.31
CA ASN A 149 -9.64 -2.62 -10.94
C ASN A 149 -9.11 -1.33 -10.33
N GLN A 150 -10.01 -0.48 -9.84
CA GLN A 150 -9.67 0.79 -9.20
C GLN A 150 -10.60 1.04 -8.02
N ILE A 151 -10.04 1.51 -6.92
CA ILE A 151 -10.77 1.95 -5.73
C ILE A 151 -10.23 3.32 -5.35
N ASP A 152 -11.11 4.31 -5.30
CA ASP A 152 -10.78 5.65 -4.84
C ASP A 152 -11.58 5.96 -3.58
N ILE A 153 -10.93 6.58 -2.62
CA ILE A 153 -11.57 7.08 -1.40
C ILE A 153 -11.26 8.56 -1.22
N LYS A 154 -12.25 9.31 -0.83
CA LYS A 154 -12.10 10.68 -0.38
C LYS A 154 -12.58 10.80 1.06
N ILE A 155 -11.71 11.27 1.93
CA ILE A 155 -12.03 11.60 3.32
C ILE A 155 -11.87 13.11 3.46
N CYS A 156 -12.98 13.83 3.53
CA CYS A 156 -13.04 15.30 3.47
C CYS A 156 -12.39 15.83 2.19
N ASN A 157 -11.28 16.55 2.32
CA ASN A 157 -10.54 17.13 1.19
C ASN A 157 -9.35 16.28 0.73
N ASN A 158 -9.12 15.11 1.34
CA ASN A 158 -8.03 14.23 0.97
C ASN A 158 -8.54 13.08 0.12
N GLU A 159 -7.92 12.87 -1.01
CA GLU A 159 -8.21 11.77 -1.94
C GLU A 159 -7.07 10.76 -1.93
N TYR A 160 -7.42 9.49 -2.13
CA TYR A 160 -6.48 8.38 -2.20
C TYR A 160 -7.00 7.32 -3.16
N SER A 161 -6.15 6.88 -4.06
CA SER A 161 -6.39 5.72 -4.92
C SER A 161 -5.65 4.52 -4.36
N PHE A 162 -6.36 3.42 -4.17
CA PHE A 162 -5.75 2.18 -3.71
C PHE A 162 -4.71 1.69 -4.70
N THR A 163 -3.57 1.30 -4.19
CA THR A 163 -2.53 0.65 -4.99
C THR A 163 -2.98 -0.74 -5.44
N GLN A 164 -2.34 -1.26 -6.47
CA GLN A 164 -2.62 -2.63 -6.93
C GLN A 164 -2.30 -3.67 -5.84
N ASN A 165 -1.31 -3.41 -4.98
CA ASN A 165 -0.98 -4.30 -3.84
C ASN A 165 -2.12 -4.36 -2.82
N GLU A 166 -2.77 -3.23 -2.51
CA GLU A 166 -3.91 -3.18 -1.59
C GLU A 166 -5.13 -3.88 -2.18
N ILE A 167 -5.41 -3.68 -3.47
CA ILE A 167 -6.49 -4.39 -4.16
C ILE A 167 -6.21 -5.90 -4.21
N ASN A 168 -4.98 -6.31 -4.47
CA ASN A 168 -4.59 -7.71 -4.42
C ASN A 168 -4.69 -8.28 -3.00
N GLY A 169 -4.35 -7.50 -1.97
CA GLY A 169 -4.56 -7.86 -0.57
C GLY A 169 -6.03 -8.15 -0.25
N LEU A 170 -6.95 -7.33 -0.75
CA LEU A 170 -8.39 -7.59 -0.63
C LEU A 170 -8.82 -8.89 -1.34
N LYS A 171 -8.27 -9.18 -2.53
CA LYS A 171 -8.54 -10.43 -3.27
C LYS A 171 -8.06 -11.65 -2.48
N GLU A 172 -6.85 -11.59 -1.97
CA GLU A 172 -6.26 -12.66 -1.16
C GLU A 172 -7.04 -12.89 0.13
N LEU A 173 -7.44 -11.81 0.80
CA LEU A 173 -8.28 -11.86 2.00
C LEU A 173 -9.62 -12.56 1.74
N VAL A 174 -10.34 -12.16 0.69
CA VAL A 174 -11.62 -12.76 0.30
C VAL A 174 -11.46 -14.24 0.01
N LYS A 175 -10.40 -14.62 -0.73
CA LYS A 175 -10.05 -16.01 -1.02
C LYS A 175 -9.73 -16.81 0.24
N ALA A 176 -8.87 -16.32 1.12
CA ALA A 176 -8.48 -16.97 2.37
C ALA A 176 -9.68 -17.11 3.33
N ALA A 177 -10.58 -16.15 3.31
CA ALA A 177 -11.81 -16.18 4.10
C ALA A 177 -12.88 -17.14 3.51
N GLY A 178 -12.70 -17.66 2.30
CA GLY A 178 -13.69 -18.52 1.64
C GLY A 178 -15.00 -17.76 1.34
N LEU A 179 -14.89 -16.50 1.00
CA LEU A 179 -16.02 -15.63 0.64
C LEU A 179 -16.26 -15.62 -0.87
#